data_58da14de052cc243162fad718ba9ba29
#
_entry.id   58da14de052cc243162fad718ba9ba29
#
_cell.length_a   1.000
_cell.length_b   1.000
_cell.length_c   1.000
_cell.angle_alpha   90.00
_cell.angle_beta   90.00
_cell.angle_gamma   90.00
#
_symmetry.space_group_name_H-M   'P 1'
#
loop_
_entity.id
_entity.type
_entity.pdbx_description
1 polymer ?
#
loop_
_entity_poly.entity_id
_entity_poly.type
_entity_poly.pdbx_seq_one_letter_code
_entity_poly.pdbx_strand_id
1 'polypeptide(L)'
;FIDLSVPRSIDPLLESVLGISLYNGDQLEDRTIKAKARREQAVPDAENIISESIESLKSWRNEMEVSPIIKKLKNTLDSIRREELARHPGLGEKEKALLEVVTKNMVQKIVKLPVLELKAACRRGEAETLAEVLNDLFNLEQQEVKKR
;
A
#
# COMPACT_ATOMS: atom_id res chain seq x y z
N PHE A 1 22.96 -10.40 42.75
CA PHE A 1 23.13 -11.85 42.98
C PHE A 1 21.86 -12.58 42.61
N ILE A 2 22.00 -13.81 42.12
CA ILE A 2 20.87 -14.72 41.79
C ILE A 2 21.12 -16.00 42.55
N ASP A 3 20.23 -16.35 43.52
CA ASP A 3 20.32 -17.57 44.30
C ASP A 3 19.30 -18.59 43.77
N LEU A 4 19.78 -19.62 43.10
CA LEU A 4 19.00 -20.75 42.56
C LEU A 4 19.07 -22.02 43.46
N SER A 5 19.71 -21.90 44.61
CA SER A 5 19.94 -23.04 45.47
C SER A 5 18.70 -23.43 46.28
N VAL A 6 18.54 -24.74 46.52
CA VAL A 6 17.53 -25.28 47.43
C VAL A 6 18.24 -26.22 48.40
N PRO A 7 18.33 -25.89 49.69
CA PRO A 7 17.88 -24.63 50.32
C PRO A 7 18.74 -23.42 49.91
N ARG A 8 18.23 -22.20 50.17
CA ARG A 8 18.93 -20.94 49.84
C ARG A 8 20.33 -20.93 50.41
N SER A 9 21.31 -20.52 49.59
CA SER A 9 22.74 -20.45 49.98
C SER A 9 23.18 -19.02 50.33
N ILE A 10 22.37 -17.99 49.97
CA ILE A 10 22.66 -16.59 50.24
C ILE A 10 21.72 -16.11 51.34
N ASP A 11 22.28 -15.40 52.35
CA ASP A 11 21.51 -14.82 53.43
C ASP A 11 20.60 -13.67 52.90
N PRO A 12 19.27 -13.71 53.15
CA PRO A 12 18.35 -12.66 52.73
C PRO A 12 18.71 -11.28 53.23
N LEU A 13 19.43 -11.14 54.33
CA LEU A 13 19.89 -9.87 54.90
C LEU A 13 20.81 -9.09 53.96
N LEU A 14 21.42 -9.73 53.00
CA LEU A 14 22.23 -9.09 51.97
C LEU A 14 21.42 -8.12 51.09
N GLU A 15 20.10 -8.30 50.96
CA GLU A 15 19.23 -7.38 50.22
C GLU A 15 19.13 -6.00 50.90
N SER A 16 19.41 -5.91 52.21
CA SER A 16 19.43 -4.66 52.96
C SER A 16 20.67 -3.81 52.71
N VAL A 17 21.67 -4.34 52.06
CA VAL A 17 22.92 -3.61 51.77
C VAL A 17 22.79 -2.78 50.53
N LEU A 18 23.08 -1.49 50.64
CA LEU A 18 22.97 -0.54 49.55
C LEU A 18 23.78 -0.95 48.31
N GLY A 19 23.15 -1.06 47.17
CA GLY A 19 23.80 -1.44 45.91
C GLY A 19 23.77 -2.94 45.63
N ILE A 20 23.17 -3.76 46.51
CA ILE A 20 23.02 -5.21 46.29
C ILE A 20 21.55 -5.48 45.90
N SER A 21 21.36 -6.22 44.81
CA SER A 21 20.08 -6.82 44.45
C SER A 21 20.20 -8.34 44.50
N LEU A 22 19.31 -8.95 45.26
CA LEU A 22 19.25 -10.41 45.43
C LEU A 22 17.94 -10.92 44.80
N TYR A 23 18.05 -11.90 43.93
CA TYR A 23 16.90 -12.59 43.33
C TYR A 23 16.98 -14.08 43.64
N ASN A 24 15.87 -14.65 44.03
CA ASN A 24 15.75 -16.11 44.22
C ASN A 24 14.95 -16.74 43.05
N GLY A 25 14.89 -18.07 43.02
CA GLY A 25 14.19 -18.84 41.99
C GLY A 25 12.72 -18.45 41.88
N ASP A 26 12.01 -18.32 43.01
CA ASP A 26 10.59 -17.99 43.07
C ASP A 26 10.31 -16.58 42.44
N GLN A 27 11.15 -15.61 42.77
CA GLN A 27 11.03 -14.25 42.23
C GLN A 27 11.30 -14.21 40.72
N LEU A 28 12.19 -15.07 40.19
CA LEU A 28 12.43 -15.19 38.77
C LEU A 28 11.25 -15.84 38.04
N GLU A 29 10.66 -16.87 38.67
CA GLU A 29 9.46 -17.53 38.15
C GLU A 29 8.28 -16.56 38.06
N ASP A 30 7.99 -15.79 39.13
CA ASP A 30 6.97 -14.76 39.16
C ASP A 30 7.16 -13.70 38.08
N ARG A 31 8.39 -13.26 37.83
CA ARG A 31 8.72 -12.32 36.76
C ARG A 31 8.44 -12.92 35.38
N THR A 32 8.78 -14.20 35.19
CA THR A 32 8.53 -14.90 33.94
C THR A 32 7.03 -15.06 33.68
N ILE A 33 6.26 -15.44 34.69
CA ILE A 33 4.79 -15.53 34.59
C ILE A 33 4.18 -14.19 34.23
N LYS A 34 4.59 -13.10 34.90
CA LYS A 34 4.09 -11.73 34.60
C LYS A 34 4.49 -11.28 33.19
N ALA A 35 5.71 -11.59 32.75
CA ALA A 35 6.16 -11.26 31.41
C ALA A 35 5.39 -12.04 30.34
N LYS A 36 5.09 -13.33 30.59
CA LYS A 36 4.26 -14.14 29.70
C LYS A 36 2.85 -13.63 29.59
N ALA A 37 2.21 -13.30 30.71
CA ALA A 37 0.87 -12.73 30.74
C ALA A 37 0.78 -11.39 29.97
N ARG A 38 1.78 -10.51 30.10
CA ARG A 38 1.84 -9.26 29.31
C ARG A 38 1.96 -9.51 27.79
N ARG A 39 2.73 -10.51 27.39
CA ARG A 39 2.84 -10.92 25.98
C ARG A 39 1.51 -11.45 25.47
N GLU A 40 0.85 -12.32 26.23
CA GLU A 40 -0.46 -12.87 25.88
C GLU A 40 -1.52 -11.77 25.74
N GLN A 41 -1.48 -10.77 26.61
CA GLN A 41 -2.38 -9.60 26.50
C GLN A 41 -2.11 -8.72 25.26
N ALA A 42 -0.89 -8.68 24.76
CA ALA A 42 -0.53 -7.92 23.56
C ALA A 42 -0.83 -8.68 22.23
N VAL A 43 -1.12 -9.98 22.28
CA VAL A 43 -1.41 -10.77 21.07
C VAL A 43 -2.61 -10.24 20.29
N PRO A 44 -3.78 -9.91 20.91
CA PRO A 44 -4.92 -9.40 20.15
C PRO A 44 -4.61 -8.09 19.40
N ASP A 45 -3.85 -7.20 20.01
CA ASP A 45 -3.45 -5.94 19.38
C ASP A 45 -2.53 -6.20 18.18
N ALA A 46 -1.59 -7.13 18.31
CA ALA A 46 -0.72 -7.55 17.23
C ALA A 46 -1.51 -8.22 16.08
N GLU A 47 -2.49 -9.07 16.39
CA GLU A 47 -3.37 -9.69 15.40
C GLU A 47 -4.20 -8.65 14.62
N ASN A 48 -4.70 -7.62 15.29
CA ASN A 48 -5.41 -6.51 14.65
C ASN A 48 -4.49 -5.76 13.67
N ILE A 49 -3.28 -5.41 14.09
CA ILE A 49 -2.29 -4.72 13.24
C ILE A 49 -1.95 -5.57 12.00
N ILE A 50 -1.77 -6.87 12.20
CA ILE A 50 -1.49 -7.81 11.09
C ILE A 50 -2.68 -7.86 10.14
N SER A 51 -3.90 -7.96 10.64
CA SER A 51 -5.13 -8.00 9.83
C SER A 51 -5.30 -6.74 9.00
N GLU A 52 -5.12 -5.56 9.58
CA GLU A 52 -5.15 -4.28 8.87
C GLU A 52 -4.06 -4.19 7.79
N SER A 53 -2.86 -4.70 8.09
CA SER A 53 -1.76 -4.73 7.14
C SER A 53 -2.04 -5.66 5.95
N ILE A 54 -2.66 -6.82 6.20
CA ILE A 54 -3.08 -7.76 5.15
C ILE A 54 -4.13 -7.13 4.25
N GLU A 55 -5.15 -6.46 4.80
CA GLU A 55 -6.18 -5.79 4.01
C GLU A 55 -5.59 -4.64 3.17
N SER A 56 -4.68 -3.87 3.74
CA SER A 56 -3.95 -2.83 3.02
C SER A 56 -3.13 -3.40 1.85
N LEU A 57 -2.47 -4.53 2.07
CA LEU A 57 -1.69 -5.22 1.03
C LEU A 57 -2.59 -5.77 -0.09
N LYS A 58 -3.73 -6.36 0.25
CA LYS A 58 -4.72 -6.82 -0.74
C LYS A 58 -5.23 -5.66 -1.60
N SER A 59 -5.59 -4.54 -0.96
CA SER A 59 -6.04 -3.34 -1.67
C SER A 59 -4.96 -2.80 -2.62
N TRP A 60 -3.72 -2.72 -2.15
CA TRP A 60 -2.59 -2.30 -2.97
C TRP A 60 -2.35 -3.23 -4.17
N ARG A 61 -2.41 -4.54 -3.97
CA ARG A 61 -2.28 -5.52 -5.06
C ARG A 61 -3.34 -5.30 -6.13
N ASN A 62 -4.61 -5.16 -5.73
CA ASN A 62 -5.70 -4.95 -6.67
C ASN A 62 -5.54 -3.63 -7.45
N GLU A 63 -5.03 -2.56 -6.81
CA GLU A 63 -4.70 -1.31 -7.52
C GLU A 63 -3.56 -1.50 -8.53
N MET A 64 -2.59 -2.36 -8.24
CA MET A 64 -1.50 -2.67 -9.19
C MET A 64 -1.99 -3.42 -10.43
N GLU A 65 -2.98 -4.30 -10.31
CA GLU A 65 -3.56 -5.06 -11.43
C GLU A 65 -4.22 -4.15 -12.47
N VAL A 66 -4.86 -3.05 -12.04
CA VAL A 66 -5.50 -2.08 -12.97
C VAL A 66 -4.56 -0.98 -13.48
N SER A 67 -3.38 -0.85 -12.89
CA SER A 67 -2.40 0.17 -13.27
C SER A 67 -1.99 0.12 -14.77
N PRO A 68 -1.78 -1.07 -15.39
CA PRO A 68 -1.49 -1.16 -16.82
C PRO A 68 -2.62 -0.62 -17.69
N ILE A 69 -3.88 -0.87 -17.33
CA ILE A 69 -5.05 -0.40 -18.08
C ILE A 69 -5.18 1.11 -18.01
N ILE A 70 -4.99 1.69 -16.82
CA ILE A 70 -4.94 3.15 -16.64
C ILE A 70 -3.85 3.77 -17.53
N LYS A 71 -2.67 3.14 -17.60
CA LYS A 71 -1.57 3.60 -18.43
C LYS A 71 -1.91 3.49 -19.92
N LYS A 72 -2.51 2.39 -20.36
CA LYS A 72 -2.97 2.19 -21.74
C LYS A 72 -4.00 3.26 -22.12
N LEU A 73 -5.05 3.46 -21.30
CA LEU A 73 -6.08 4.48 -21.52
C LEU A 73 -5.47 5.88 -21.68
N LYS A 74 -4.57 6.25 -20.78
CA LYS A 74 -3.89 7.56 -20.84
C LYS A 74 -3.08 7.72 -22.12
N ASN A 75 -2.33 6.69 -22.52
CA ASN A 75 -1.51 6.71 -23.72
C ASN A 75 -2.37 6.81 -25.00
N THR A 76 -3.49 6.07 -25.05
CA THR A 76 -4.44 6.11 -26.15
C THR A 76 -5.00 7.51 -26.35
N LEU A 77 -5.50 8.14 -25.30
CA LEU A 77 -6.05 9.49 -25.36
C LEU A 77 -4.98 10.53 -25.69
N ASP A 78 -3.76 10.36 -25.19
CA ASP A 78 -2.64 11.25 -25.57
C ASP A 78 -2.21 11.07 -27.04
N SER A 79 -2.29 9.87 -27.57
CA SER A 79 -2.05 9.58 -29.01
C SER A 79 -3.08 10.28 -29.88
N ILE A 80 -4.37 10.11 -29.57
CA ILE A 80 -5.48 10.81 -30.28
C ILE A 80 -5.26 12.33 -30.27
N ARG A 81 -4.91 12.86 -29.10
CA ARG A 81 -4.59 14.30 -28.97
C ARG A 81 -3.48 14.74 -29.89
N ARG A 82 -2.38 13.99 -29.91
CA ARG A 82 -1.20 14.32 -30.76
C ARG A 82 -1.51 14.18 -32.24
N GLU A 83 -2.24 13.14 -32.62
CA GLU A 83 -2.66 12.93 -34.01
C GLU A 83 -3.55 14.08 -34.48
N GLU A 84 -4.47 14.56 -33.63
CA GLU A 84 -5.34 15.70 -33.98
C GLU A 84 -4.55 17.01 -34.13
N LEU A 85 -3.64 17.28 -33.21
CA LEU A 85 -2.76 18.47 -33.31
C LEU A 85 -1.87 18.43 -34.58
N ALA A 86 -1.41 17.25 -34.99
CA ALA A 86 -0.60 17.08 -36.18
C ALA A 86 -1.38 17.35 -37.49
N ARG A 87 -2.72 17.21 -37.48
CA ARG A 87 -3.58 17.53 -38.63
C ARG A 87 -3.66 19.02 -38.93
N HIS A 88 -3.19 19.87 -38.01
CA HIS A 88 -3.25 21.34 -38.14
C HIS A 88 -1.85 21.97 -38.22
N PRO A 89 -1.07 21.69 -39.29
CA PRO A 89 0.32 22.17 -39.41
C PRO A 89 0.43 23.70 -39.60
N GLY A 90 -0.65 24.37 -40.05
CA GLY A 90 -0.66 25.80 -40.33
C GLY A 90 -0.76 26.73 -39.12
N LEU A 91 -0.83 26.19 -37.90
CA LEU A 91 -0.92 26.97 -36.66
C LEU A 91 0.43 27.63 -36.35
N GLY A 92 0.39 28.87 -35.86
CA GLY A 92 1.57 29.56 -35.32
C GLY A 92 2.07 28.94 -34.02
N GLU A 93 3.32 29.21 -33.69
CA GLU A 93 3.95 28.58 -32.48
C GLU A 93 3.20 28.91 -31.17
N LYS A 94 2.67 30.11 -31.04
CA LYS A 94 1.86 30.51 -29.85
C LYS A 94 0.53 29.77 -29.77
N GLU A 95 -0.11 29.57 -30.90
CA GLU A 95 -1.38 28.84 -31.01
C GLU A 95 -1.19 27.38 -30.71
N LYS A 96 -0.11 26.76 -31.25
CA LYS A 96 0.27 25.38 -30.93
C LYS A 96 0.53 25.19 -29.44
N ALA A 97 1.31 26.08 -28.83
CA ALA A 97 1.61 26.01 -27.39
C ALA A 97 0.33 26.10 -26.53
N LEU A 98 -0.60 26.98 -26.88
CA LEU A 98 -1.86 27.10 -26.18
C LEU A 98 -2.72 25.84 -26.33
N LEU A 99 -2.86 25.32 -27.55
CA LEU A 99 -3.62 24.11 -27.84
C LEU A 99 -3.01 22.88 -27.14
N GLU A 100 -1.69 22.79 -27.08
CA GLU A 100 -1.01 21.73 -26.31
C GLU A 100 -1.43 21.74 -24.84
N VAL A 101 -1.43 22.89 -24.19
CA VAL A 101 -1.82 23.02 -22.78
C VAL A 101 -3.30 22.70 -22.60
N VAL A 102 -4.18 23.28 -23.43
CA VAL A 102 -5.63 23.09 -23.31
C VAL A 102 -6.01 21.62 -23.53
N THR A 103 -5.54 21.02 -24.63
CA THR A 103 -5.89 19.64 -24.97
C THR A 103 -5.29 18.64 -23.98
N LYS A 104 -4.08 18.88 -23.44
CA LYS A 104 -3.49 18.08 -22.38
C LYS A 104 -4.34 18.10 -21.10
N ASN A 105 -4.81 19.28 -20.71
CA ASN A 105 -5.70 19.44 -19.57
C ASN A 105 -7.05 18.74 -19.78
N MET A 106 -7.59 18.78 -21.01
CA MET A 106 -8.80 18.03 -21.38
C MET A 106 -8.61 16.53 -21.21
N VAL A 107 -7.54 15.97 -21.77
CA VAL A 107 -7.22 14.54 -21.63
C VAL A 107 -7.09 14.14 -20.15
N GLN A 108 -6.41 14.95 -19.35
CA GLN A 108 -6.29 14.67 -17.91
C GLN A 108 -7.65 14.66 -17.19
N LYS A 109 -8.56 15.56 -17.53
CA LYS A 109 -9.91 15.61 -16.97
C LYS A 109 -10.75 14.40 -17.40
N ILE A 110 -10.67 14.02 -18.68
CA ILE A 110 -11.39 12.85 -19.22
C ILE A 110 -10.92 11.57 -18.54
N VAL A 111 -9.60 11.39 -18.36
CA VAL A 111 -9.03 10.19 -17.73
C VAL A 111 -9.39 10.09 -16.25
N LYS A 112 -9.59 11.23 -15.58
CA LYS A 112 -9.78 11.26 -14.12
C LYS A 112 -10.97 10.41 -13.64
N LEU A 113 -12.11 10.49 -14.31
CA LEU A 113 -13.31 9.74 -13.89
C LEU A 113 -13.15 8.22 -14.05
N PRO A 114 -12.75 7.68 -15.22
CA PRO A 114 -12.47 6.25 -15.35
C PRO A 114 -11.44 5.71 -14.34
N VAL A 115 -10.41 6.50 -14.03
CA VAL A 115 -9.39 6.11 -13.05
C VAL A 115 -9.97 6.04 -11.64
N LEU A 116 -10.82 6.99 -11.26
CA LEU A 116 -11.49 6.97 -9.95
C LEU A 116 -12.43 5.77 -9.84
N GLU A 117 -13.21 5.47 -10.89
CA GLU A 117 -14.12 4.33 -10.91
C GLU A 117 -13.36 2.99 -10.88
N LEU A 118 -12.25 2.85 -11.62
CA LEU A 118 -11.40 1.67 -11.54
C LEU A 118 -10.87 1.44 -10.12
N LYS A 119 -10.39 2.49 -9.47
CA LYS A 119 -9.93 2.40 -8.07
C LYS A 119 -11.07 2.04 -7.11
N ALA A 120 -12.27 2.57 -7.32
CA ALA A 120 -13.43 2.20 -6.53
C ALA A 120 -13.84 0.74 -6.78
N ALA A 121 -13.81 0.28 -8.03
CA ALA A 121 -14.07 -1.10 -8.42
C ALA A 121 -13.06 -2.09 -7.81
N CYS A 122 -11.77 -1.70 -7.71
CA CYS A 122 -10.76 -2.50 -7.00
C CYS A 122 -11.16 -2.80 -5.56
N ARG A 123 -11.72 -1.81 -4.86
CA ARG A 123 -12.18 -1.99 -3.47
C ARG A 123 -13.41 -2.87 -3.35
N ARG A 124 -14.24 -2.92 -4.39
CA ARG A 124 -15.46 -3.77 -4.46
C ARG A 124 -15.17 -5.17 -5.01
N GLY A 125 -13.96 -5.43 -5.52
CA GLY A 125 -13.62 -6.69 -6.18
C GLY A 125 -14.15 -6.82 -7.62
N GLU A 126 -14.55 -5.70 -8.25
CA GLU A 126 -15.16 -5.62 -9.58
C GLU A 126 -14.18 -5.06 -10.64
N ALA A 127 -12.90 -4.96 -10.29
CA ALA A 127 -11.89 -4.30 -11.09
C ALA A 127 -11.71 -4.94 -12.46
N GLU A 128 -11.72 -6.27 -12.54
CA GLU A 128 -11.51 -7.04 -13.77
C GLU A 128 -12.61 -6.75 -14.79
N THR A 129 -13.88 -6.83 -14.37
CA THR A 129 -15.03 -6.52 -15.24
C THR A 129 -14.99 -5.10 -15.78
N LEU A 130 -14.70 -4.10 -14.93
CA LEU A 130 -14.60 -2.71 -15.38
C LEU A 130 -13.40 -2.48 -16.27
N ALA A 131 -12.32 -3.19 -16.03
CA ALA A 131 -11.11 -3.17 -16.84
C ALA A 131 -11.37 -3.69 -18.25
N GLU A 132 -12.08 -4.81 -18.40
CA GLU A 132 -12.52 -5.37 -19.67
C GLU A 132 -13.40 -4.38 -20.44
N VAL A 133 -14.41 -3.82 -19.78
CA VAL A 133 -15.29 -2.80 -20.39
C VAL A 133 -14.50 -1.60 -20.92
N LEU A 134 -13.52 -1.10 -20.15
CA LEU A 134 -12.68 0.02 -20.61
C LEU A 134 -11.74 -0.38 -21.75
N ASN A 135 -11.24 -1.62 -21.72
CA ASN A 135 -10.40 -2.18 -22.78
C ASN A 135 -11.16 -2.22 -24.09
N ASP A 136 -12.39 -2.72 -24.07
CA ASP A 136 -13.27 -2.80 -25.25
C ASP A 136 -13.71 -1.42 -25.73
N LEU A 137 -14.16 -0.56 -24.82
CA LEU A 137 -14.68 0.78 -25.15
C LEU A 137 -13.64 1.67 -25.84
N PHE A 138 -12.39 1.59 -25.40
CA PHE A 138 -11.28 2.38 -25.91
C PHE A 138 -10.34 1.60 -26.83
N ASN A 139 -10.65 0.32 -27.12
CA ASN A 139 -9.86 -0.57 -27.97
C ASN A 139 -8.36 -0.60 -27.60
N LEU A 140 -8.10 -0.77 -26.29
CA LEU A 140 -6.78 -0.60 -25.71
C LEU A 140 -5.79 -1.73 -26.11
N GLU A 141 -6.28 -2.88 -26.58
CA GLU A 141 -5.44 -4.02 -27.00
C GLU A 141 -4.76 -3.81 -28.34
N GLN A 142 -5.40 -3.14 -29.29
CA GLN A 142 -4.88 -3.02 -30.66
C GLN A 142 -3.69 -2.07 -30.79
N GLN A 143 -3.32 -1.31 -29.77
CA GLN A 143 -2.23 -0.35 -29.85
C GLN A 143 -0.83 -0.94 -29.65
N GLU A 144 -0.70 -2.16 -29.17
CA GLU A 144 0.60 -2.84 -29.04
C GLU A 144 1.18 -3.29 -30.39
N VAL A 145 0.32 -3.49 -31.40
CA VAL A 145 0.73 -4.00 -32.74
C VAL A 145 1.30 -2.89 -33.63
N LYS A 146 0.97 -1.61 -33.40
CA LYS A 146 1.45 -0.48 -34.25
C LYS A 146 2.83 0.05 -33.88
N LYS A 147 3.50 -0.50 -32.87
CA LYS A 147 4.85 -0.08 -32.40
C LYS A 147 5.97 -1.06 -32.73
N ARG A 148 5.71 -2.03 -33.64
CA ARG A 148 6.77 -2.89 -34.21
C ARG A 148 7.14 -2.51 -35.63
#